data_e695ff8f6f7400fc1b0aee1cb140d6ef
#
_entry.id   e695ff8f6f7400fc1b0aee1cb140d6ef
#
_cell.length_a   1.000
_cell.length_b   1.000
_cell.length_c   1.000
_cell.angle_alpha   90.00
_cell.angle_beta   90.00
_cell.angle_gamma   90.00
#
_symmetry.space_group_name_H-M   'P 1'
#
loop_
_entity.id
_entity.type
_entity.pdbx_description
1 polymer ?
#
loop_
_entity_poly.entity_id
_entity_poly.type
_entity_poly.pdbx_seq_one_letter_code
_entity_poly.pdbx_strand_id
1 'polypeptide(L)'
;MNRVSRRASALVLLILFMIGGMGFFLYEYFTKANSWVVSVGSPHVYNSTNIGCGQVVDRQGRLLLDMTSKRTYSDNQTTRLSTLHWLGDRSGKISAPAISHYAEEMTGYNVLNGLYSYNGTGGEATLTISANKIGRAHV
;
A
#
# COMPACT_ATOMS: atom_id res chain seq x y z
N MET A 1 41.99 5.43 -39.19
CA MET A 1 40.77 6.17 -38.82
C MET A 1 39.58 5.29 -38.40
N ASN A 2 39.38 4.10 -38.96
CA ASN A 2 38.17 3.28 -38.71
C ASN A 2 38.00 2.71 -37.27
N ARG A 3 39.10 2.50 -36.52
CA ARG A 3 38.98 1.95 -35.13
C ARG A 3 38.52 2.99 -34.12
N VAL A 4 38.93 4.25 -34.24
CA VAL A 4 38.51 5.35 -33.37
C VAL A 4 37.04 5.68 -33.62
N SER A 5 36.62 5.75 -34.87
CA SER A 5 35.23 5.98 -35.25
C SER A 5 34.28 4.89 -34.70
N ARG A 6 34.65 3.61 -34.80
CA ARG A 6 33.84 2.52 -34.24
C ARG A 6 33.72 2.57 -32.73
N ARG A 7 34.78 2.95 -32.00
CA ARG A 7 34.74 3.13 -30.55
C ARG A 7 33.87 4.31 -30.17
N ALA A 8 33.96 5.42 -30.89
CA ALA A 8 33.11 6.59 -30.68
C ALA A 8 31.63 6.26 -30.92
N SER A 9 31.31 5.55 -32.00
CA SER A 9 29.94 5.11 -32.29
C SER A 9 29.39 4.17 -31.20
N ALA A 10 30.21 3.24 -30.70
CA ALA A 10 29.81 2.35 -29.61
C ALA A 10 29.50 3.10 -28.34
N LEU A 11 30.29 4.11 -27.96
CA LEU A 11 30.05 4.97 -26.82
C LEU A 11 28.74 5.78 -26.95
N VAL A 12 28.51 6.36 -28.14
CA VAL A 12 27.25 7.09 -28.41
C VAL A 12 26.05 6.16 -28.28
N LEU A 13 26.14 4.95 -28.80
CA LEU A 13 25.08 3.95 -28.72
C LEU A 13 24.79 3.55 -27.27
N LEU A 14 25.84 3.38 -26.47
CA LEU A 14 25.73 3.09 -25.04
C LEU A 14 25.05 4.24 -24.28
N ILE A 15 25.41 5.49 -24.57
CA ILE A 15 24.79 6.66 -23.97
C ILE A 15 23.31 6.73 -24.34
N LEU A 16 22.96 6.51 -25.60
CA LEU A 16 21.56 6.48 -26.04
C LEU A 16 20.76 5.37 -25.34
N PHE A 17 21.36 4.21 -25.16
CA PHE A 17 20.74 3.11 -24.43
C PHE A 17 20.51 3.46 -22.94
N MET A 18 21.48 4.11 -22.28
CA MET A 18 21.33 4.57 -20.91
C MET A 18 20.23 5.64 -20.77
N ILE A 19 20.18 6.60 -21.69
CA ILE A 19 19.11 7.63 -21.70
C ILE A 19 17.75 6.99 -21.91
N GLY A 20 17.64 6.04 -22.86
CA GLY A 20 16.41 5.28 -23.08
C GLY A 20 15.98 4.47 -21.86
N GLY A 21 16.91 3.80 -21.21
CA GLY A 21 16.66 3.05 -19.95
C GLY A 21 16.19 3.96 -18.81
N MET A 22 16.81 5.13 -18.67
CA MET A 22 16.39 6.12 -17.67
C MET A 22 15.00 6.67 -17.97
N GLY A 23 14.69 6.96 -19.22
CA GLY A 23 13.36 7.40 -19.64
C GLY A 23 12.29 6.33 -19.36
N PHE A 24 12.59 5.08 -19.65
CA PHE A 24 11.72 3.95 -19.35
C PHE A 24 11.51 3.78 -17.83
N PHE A 25 12.57 3.88 -17.04
CA PHE A 25 12.47 3.83 -15.58
C PHE A 25 11.59 4.94 -15.01
N LEU A 26 11.76 6.17 -15.50
CA LEU A 26 10.92 7.29 -15.08
C LEU A 26 9.44 7.04 -15.45
N TYR A 27 9.16 6.55 -16.63
CA TYR A 27 7.81 6.17 -17.04
C TYR A 27 7.21 5.12 -16.09
N GLU A 28 7.93 4.04 -15.80
CA GLU A 28 7.50 3.00 -14.86
C GLU A 28 7.31 3.57 -13.44
N TYR A 29 8.22 4.44 -13.00
CA TYR A 29 8.12 5.09 -11.71
C TYR A 29 6.83 5.92 -11.58
N PHE A 30 6.50 6.75 -12.55
CA PHE A 30 5.29 7.56 -12.51
C PHE A 30 4.00 6.74 -12.63
N THR A 31 4.04 5.62 -13.29
CA THR A 31 2.84 4.79 -13.52
C THR A 31 2.65 3.68 -12.49
N LYS A 32 3.71 3.12 -11.94
CA LYS A 32 3.67 1.92 -11.10
C LYS A 32 4.26 2.08 -9.70
N ALA A 33 4.78 3.25 -9.33
CA ALA A 33 5.43 3.43 -8.04
C ALA A 33 4.50 3.09 -6.86
N ASN A 34 3.20 3.38 -6.98
CA ASN A 34 2.22 3.03 -5.96
C ASN A 34 2.18 1.51 -5.69
N SER A 35 2.12 0.70 -6.73
CA SER A 35 2.09 -0.76 -6.59
C SER A 35 3.40 -1.35 -6.05
N TRP A 36 4.54 -0.74 -6.36
CA TRP A 36 5.84 -1.18 -5.82
C TRP A 36 5.93 -1.03 -4.30
N VAL A 37 5.35 0.05 -3.82
CA VAL A 37 5.36 0.41 -2.39
C VAL A 37 4.50 -0.53 -1.56
N VAL A 38 3.37 -0.97 -2.09
CA VAL A 38 2.41 -1.82 -1.40
C VAL A 38 2.63 -3.32 -1.69
N SER A 39 3.79 -3.69 -2.23
CA SER A 39 4.13 -5.09 -2.50
C SER A 39 3.98 -5.97 -1.26
N VAL A 40 3.68 -7.24 -1.48
CA VAL A 40 3.55 -8.24 -0.41
C VAL A 40 4.83 -8.29 0.41
N GLY A 41 4.71 -8.11 1.73
CA GLY A 41 5.86 -8.05 2.64
C GLY A 41 6.44 -6.65 2.83
N SER A 42 5.87 -5.62 2.18
CA SER A 42 6.26 -4.24 2.44
C SER A 42 6.03 -3.90 3.92
N PRO A 43 7.06 -3.42 4.65
CA PRO A 43 6.90 -3.01 6.05
C PRO A 43 5.87 -1.87 6.18
N HIS A 44 5.61 -1.13 5.11
CA HIS A 44 4.64 -0.06 5.09
C HIS A 44 3.20 -0.56 5.14
N VAL A 45 2.91 -1.74 4.63
CA VAL A 45 1.57 -2.34 4.69
C VAL A 45 1.32 -3.10 5.98
N TYR A 46 2.37 -3.68 6.58
CA TYR A 46 2.23 -4.64 7.70
C TYR A 46 2.72 -4.12 9.05
N ASN A 47 3.47 -3.04 9.13
CA ASN A 47 3.98 -2.50 10.38
C ASN A 47 3.00 -1.56 11.08
N SER A 48 3.08 -1.53 12.41
CA SER A 48 2.24 -0.70 13.30
C SER A 48 2.42 0.82 13.11
N THR A 49 3.41 1.23 12.33
CA THR A 49 3.79 2.62 12.07
C THR A 49 3.30 3.12 10.71
N ASN A 50 2.43 2.38 10.03
CA ASN A 50 1.92 2.76 8.71
C ASN A 50 1.01 3.97 8.80
N ILE A 51 1.58 5.09 8.47
CA ILE A 51 0.90 6.35 8.33
C ILE A 51 0.41 6.46 6.88
N GLY A 52 -0.87 6.76 6.66
CA GLY A 52 -1.40 7.04 5.34
C GLY A 52 -2.09 5.87 4.59
N CYS A 53 -2.20 4.71 5.22
CA CYS A 53 -3.05 3.64 4.70
C CYS A 53 -4.47 3.83 5.23
N GLY A 54 -5.35 4.46 4.60
CA GLY A 54 -6.79 4.63 4.81
C GLY A 54 -7.50 3.95 5.99
N GLN A 55 -8.77 3.73 5.83
CA GLN A 55 -9.64 3.13 6.84
C GLN A 55 -10.34 1.89 6.31
N VAL A 56 -10.63 0.94 7.19
CA VAL A 56 -11.49 -0.21 6.89
C VAL A 56 -12.76 -0.10 7.71
N VAL A 57 -13.89 -0.11 7.03
CA VAL A 57 -15.21 0.01 7.64
C VAL A 57 -16.08 -1.22 7.33
N ASP A 58 -17.12 -1.42 8.14
CA ASP A 58 -18.14 -2.42 7.86
C ASP A 58 -19.15 -1.92 6.83
N ARG A 59 -20.07 -2.78 6.40
CA ARG A 59 -21.14 -2.43 5.44
C ARG A 59 -22.07 -1.29 5.89
N GLN A 60 -22.06 -0.89 7.16
CA GLN A 60 -22.81 0.22 7.73
C GLN A 60 -21.94 1.47 7.95
N GLY A 61 -20.70 1.49 7.48
CA GLY A 61 -19.78 2.59 7.67
C GLY A 61 -19.14 2.65 9.07
N ARG A 62 -19.21 1.58 9.87
CA ARG A 62 -18.57 1.58 11.19
C ARG A 62 -17.11 1.22 11.07
N LEU A 63 -16.29 1.98 11.76
CA LEU A 63 -14.84 1.81 11.76
C LEU A 63 -14.43 0.46 12.36
N LEU A 64 -13.73 -0.34 11.60
CA LEU A 64 -13.11 -1.58 12.03
C LEU A 64 -11.62 -1.42 12.26
N LEU A 65 -10.96 -0.66 11.40
CA LEU A 65 -9.52 -0.38 11.47
C LEU A 65 -9.23 1.00 10.88
N ASP A 66 -8.51 1.82 11.63
CA ASP A 66 -7.96 3.10 11.17
C ASP A 66 -6.44 3.00 11.09
N MET A 67 -5.91 3.37 9.93
CA MET A 67 -4.46 3.40 9.65
C MET A 67 -3.99 4.76 9.11
N THR A 68 -4.79 5.81 9.28
CA THR A 68 -4.46 7.14 8.79
C THR A 68 -3.28 7.78 9.54
N SER A 69 -3.26 7.65 10.86
CA SER A 69 -2.19 8.20 11.69
C SER A 69 -1.53 7.13 12.57
N LYS A 70 -2.33 6.27 13.16
CA LYS A 70 -1.89 5.18 14.03
C LYS A 70 -2.84 4.01 13.86
N ARG A 71 -2.30 2.80 13.79
CA ARG A 71 -3.12 1.60 13.65
C ARG A 71 -4.01 1.39 14.87
N THR A 72 -5.30 1.74 14.73
CA THR A 72 -6.32 1.70 15.77
C THR A 72 -7.46 0.79 15.32
N TYR A 73 -7.77 -0.19 16.14
CA TYR A 73 -8.87 -1.14 15.91
C TYR A 73 -10.14 -0.66 16.59
N SER A 74 -11.30 -1.22 16.19
CA SER A 74 -12.58 -1.01 16.84
C SER A 74 -12.49 -1.20 18.37
N ASP A 75 -13.16 -0.34 19.13
CA ASP A 75 -13.19 -0.40 20.59
C ASP A 75 -13.94 -1.65 21.10
N ASN A 76 -14.87 -2.18 20.31
CA ASN A 76 -15.60 -3.40 20.66
C ASN A 76 -14.68 -4.62 20.53
N GLN A 77 -14.39 -5.27 21.67
CA GLN A 77 -13.52 -6.43 21.75
C GLN A 77 -13.99 -7.60 20.89
N THR A 78 -15.30 -7.89 20.89
CA THR A 78 -15.87 -8.99 20.10
C THR A 78 -15.70 -8.72 18.60
N THR A 79 -16.01 -7.52 18.15
CA THR A 79 -15.80 -7.11 16.76
C THR A 79 -14.32 -7.21 16.38
N ARG A 80 -13.42 -6.71 17.23
CA ARG A 80 -11.97 -6.74 17.00
C ARG A 80 -11.44 -8.17 16.86
N LEU A 81 -11.81 -9.07 17.77
CA LEU A 81 -11.36 -10.47 17.73
C LEU A 81 -11.94 -11.21 16.53
N SER A 82 -13.19 -10.99 16.19
CA SER A 82 -13.86 -11.66 15.06
C SER A 82 -13.39 -11.19 13.71
N THR A 83 -12.83 -9.97 13.61
CA THR A 83 -12.32 -9.42 12.33
C THR A 83 -10.79 -9.53 12.20
N LEU A 84 -10.12 -10.06 13.22
CA LEU A 84 -8.65 -10.10 13.28
C LEU A 84 -8.03 -10.86 12.09
N HIS A 85 -8.66 -11.93 11.63
CA HIS A 85 -8.20 -12.72 10.49
C HIS A 85 -8.33 -11.98 9.13
N TRP A 86 -9.15 -10.94 9.07
CA TRP A 86 -9.27 -10.07 7.89
C TRP A 86 -8.35 -8.86 7.96
N LEU A 87 -8.20 -8.29 9.16
CA LEU A 87 -7.50 -7.02 9.40
C LEU A 87 -6.04 -7.22 9.82
N GLY A 88 -5.66 -8.45 10.22
CA GLY A 88 -4.35 -8.75 10.76
C GLY A 88 -4.12 -8.20 12.18
N ASP A 89 -3.02 -8.60 12.77
CA ASP A 89 -2.60 -8.14 14.10
C ASP A 89 -1.56 -7.01 14.01
N ARG A 90 -1.25 -6.41 15.18
CA ARG A 90 -0.23 -5.36 15.26
C ARG A 90 1.19 -5.87 15.04
N SER A 91 1.44 -7.14 15.28
CA SER A 91 2.77 -7.75 15.19
C SER A 91 3.07 -8.35 13.81
N GLY A 92 2.11 -8.34 12.89
CA GLY A 92 2.27 -8.89 11.54
C GLY A 92 2.32 -10.42 11.49
N LYS A 93 1.92 -11.10 12.57
CA LYS A 93 1.88 -12.58 12.63
C LYS A 93 0.63 -13.15 11.97
N ILE A 94 -0.44 -12.37 11.92
CA ILE A 94 -1.69 -12.73 11.26
C ILE A 94 -1.75 -11.92 9.96
N SER A 95 -1.90 -12.59 8.83
CA SER A 95 -2.05 -11.94 7.55
C SER A 95 -3.30 -11.04 7.55
N ALA A 96 -3.22 -9.93 6.81
CA ALA A 96 -4.28 -8.94 6.72
C ALA A 96 -4.83 -8.90 5.27
N PRO A 97 -5.61 -9.91 4.83
CA PRO A 97 -6.03 -10.01 3.44
C PRO A 97 -6.85 -8.81 2.96
N ALA A 98 -7.66 -8.20 3.83
CA ALA A 98 -8.41 -7.00 3.49
C ALA A 98 -7.49 -5.81 3.18
N ILE A 99 -6.38 -5.68 3.91
CA ILE A 99 -5.42 -4.59 3.70
C ILE A 99 -4.53 -4.90 2.50
N SER A 100 -3.98 -6.13 2.42
CA SER A 100 -3.03 -6.49 1.37
C SER A 100 -3.67 -6.51 -0.02
N HIS A 101 -4.95 -6.87 -0.12
CA HIS A 101 -5.66 -6.90 -1.40
C HIS A 101 -6.02 -5.50 -1.91
N TYR A 102 -6.36 -4.58 -1.00
CA TYR A 102 -6.75 -3.20 -1.33
C TYR A 102 -5.68 -2.17 -0.99
N ALA A 103 -4.44 -2.63 -0.71
CA ALA A 103 -3.36 -1.75 -0.27
C ALA A 103 -3.05 -0.63 -1.27
N GLU A 104 -3.15 -0.90 -2.56
CA GLU A 104 -2.89 0.07 -3.63
C GLU A 104 -3.92 1.20 -3.64
N GLU A 105 -5.19 0.88 -3.45
CA GLU A 105 -6.28 1.87 -3.42
C GLU A 105 -6.36 2.59 -2.07
N MET A 106 -5.96 1.93 -0.99
CA MET A 106 -5.99 2.47 0.35
C MET A 106 -4.81 3.38 0.67
N THR A 107 -3.64 3.13 0.06
CA THR A 107 -2.43 3.88 0.36
C THR A 107 -2.42 5.20 -0.41
N GLY A 108 -2.37 6.32 0.32
CA GLY A 108 -2.15 7.62 -0.29
C GLY A 108 -0.71 7.75 -0.78
N TYR A 109 -0.50 7.77 -2.09
CA TYR A 109 0.79 7.97 -2.72
C TYR A 109 0.90 9.34 -3.36
N ASN A 110 1.98 10.07 -3.06
CA ASN A 110 2.31 11.32 -3.70
C ASN A 110 3.73 11.26 -4.26
N VAL A 111 3.88 11.51 -5.56
CA VAL A 111 5.17 11.45 -6.28
C VAL A 111 6.23 12.38 -5.68
N LEU A 112 5.84 13.52 -5.14
CA LEU A 112 6.76 14.52 -4.56
C LEU A 112 7.16 14.18 -3.12
N ASN A 113 6.23 13.66 -2.32
CA ASN A 113 6.41 13.40 -0.89
C ASN A 113 6.67 11.93 -0.58
N GLY A 114 6.65 11.05 -1.59
CA GLY A 114 6.83 9.62 -1.43
C GLY A 114 5.55 8.90 -1.03
N LEU A 115 5.69 7.86 -0.23
CA LEU A 115 4.71 6.85 0.13
C LEU A 115 3.46 7.32 0.84
N TYR A 116 3.43 8.54 1.34
CA TYR A 116 2.36 9.00 2.21
C TYR A 116 1.75 10.27 1.64
N SER A 117 0.42 10.30 1.56
CA SER A 117 -0.27 11.57 1.51
C SER A 117 0.04 12.29 2.82
N TYR A 118 0.72 13.40 2.74
CA TYR A 118 1.05 14.23 3.91
C TYR A 118 -0.20 14.70 4.67
N ASN A 119 -1.36 14.63 4.03
CA ASN A 119 -2.65 15.04 4.57
C ASN A 119 -3.50 13.86 5.13
N GLY A 120 -2.94 12.66 5.24
CA GLY A 120 -3.65 11.53 5.86
C GLY A 120 -4.90 11.03 5.12
N THR A 121 -5.08 11.41 3.85
CA THR A 121 -6.20 10.95 3.02
C THR A 121 -5.87 9.62 2.36
N GLY A 122 -5.89 8.54 3.14
CA GLY A 122 -5.97 7.19 2.58
C GLY A 122 -7.37 6.88 2.08
N GLY A 123 -7.50 5.89 1.20
CA GLY A 123 -8.80 5.38 0.74
C GLY A 123 -9.58 4.67 1.86
N GLU A 124 -10.85 4.44 1.64
CA GLU A 124 -11.72 3.66 2.52
C GLU A 124 -12.05 2.31 1.88
N ALA A 125 -11.79 1.22 2.58
CA ALA A 125 -12.19 -0.11 2.17
C ALA A 125 -13.43 -0.56 2.96
N THR A 126 -14.55 -0.76 2.28
CA THR A 126 -15.80 -1.22 2.88
C THR A 126 -15.91 -2.73 2.80
N LEU A 127 -15.90 -3.41 3.95
CA LEU A 127 -16.13 -4.85 4.02
C LEU A 127 -17.64 -5.15 3.99
N THR A 128 -18.00 -6.26 3.36
CA THR A 128 -19.39 -6.75 3.29
C THR A 128 -19.93 -7.30 4.61
N ILE A 129 -19.08 -7.47 5.62
CA ILE A 129 -19.45 -7.91 6.96
C ILE A 129 -20.22 -6.84 7.73
N SER A 130 -20.99 -7.26 8.72
CA SER A 130 -21.70 -6.38 9.64
C SER A 130 -21.23 -6.61 11.08
N ALA A 131 -20.61 -5.62 11.69
CA ALA A 131 -20.10 -5.68 13.05
C ALA A 131 -21.21 -6.02 14.08
N ASN A 132 -22.45 -5.58 13.86
CA ASN A 132 -23.59 -5.90 14.74
C ASN A 132 -24.01 -7.37 14.70
N LYS A 133 -23.83 -8.05 13.56
CA LYS A 133 -24.22 -9.47 13.44
C LYS A 133 -23.17 -10.39 14.02
N ILE A 134 -21.91 -10.00 13.97
CA ILE A 134 -20.80 -10.78 14.51
C ILE A 134 -20.94 -10.93 16.03
N GLY A 135 -21.33 -9.87 16.75
CA GLY A 135 -21.52 -9.91 18.20
C GLY A 135 -22.71 -10.77 18.66
N ARG A 136 -23.66 -11.06 17.78
CA ARG A 136 -24.86 -11.87 18.12
C ARG A 136 -24.67 -13.35 17.89
N ALA A 137 -23.64 -13.77 17.16
CA ALA A 137 -23.38 -15.18 16.89
C ALA A 137 -22.63 -15.90 18.05
N HIS A 138 -22.25 -15.18 19.08
CA HIS A 138 -21.53 -15.69 20.25
C HIS A 138 -22.34 -15.61 21.57
N VAL A 139 -23.66 -15.48 21.49
CA VAL A 139 -24.57 -15.54 22.65
C VAL A 139 -25.35 -16.85 22.64
#